data_9fca368a4f8a576a639ad8220bab4344
#
_entry.id   9fca368a4f8a576a639ad8220bab4344
#
_cell.length_a   1.000
_cell.length_b   1.000
_cell.length_c   1.000
_cell.angle_alpha   90.00
_cell.angle_beta   90.00
_cell.angle_gamma   90.00
#
_symmetry.space_group_name_H-M   'P 1'
#
loop_
_entity.id
_entity.type
_entity.pdbx_description
1 polymer ?
#
loop_
_entity_poly.entity_id
_entity_poly.type
_entity_poly.pdbx_seq_one_letter_code
_entity_poly.pdbx_strand_id
1 'polypeptide(L)'
;SLEITPQLAIVLAHGVLALPFIVRSLRPAFEQLDRRYVEAARSLGASRSEAFFDVELPLALAAVLVGAALGFSLSVTEMSATIMLARPGLNTLPISLYQHLAARNFSAASAMAVLMVLFTAAALVGMDRLARRWLGPR
;
A
#
# COMPACT_ATOMS: atom_id res chain seq x y z
N SER A 1 18.56 -1.72 -23.95
CA SER A 1 18.78 -1.31 -22.55
C SER A 1 17.45 -0.89 -21.96
N LEU A 2 17.02 -1.54 -20.88
CA LEU A 2 15.86 -1.11 -20.10
C LEU A 2 16.26 0.19 -19.39
N GLU A 3 15.93 1.33 -19.99
CA GLU A 3 16.11 2.60 -19.30
C GLU A 3 15.00 2.74 -18.24
N ILE A 4 15.38 2.63 -16.98
CA ILE A 4 14.48 2.86 -15.85
C ILE A 4 14.18 4.36 -15.82
N THR A 5 12.94 4.74 -16.10
CA THR A 5 12.52 6.15 -15.99
C THR A 5 12.56 6.58 -14.52
N PRO A 6 12.82 7.88 -14.22
CA PRO A 6 12.83 8.38 -12.85
C PRO A 6 11.55 8.08 -12.08
N GLN A 7 10.40 8.12 -12.76
CA GLN A 7 9.10 7.78 -12.19
C GLN A 7 9.06 6.31 -11.74
N LEU A 8 9.52 5.40 -12.61
CA LEU A 8 9.57 3.98 -12.28
C LEU A 8 10.53 3.71 -11.13
N ALA A 9 11.69 4.38 -11.10
CA ALA A 9 12.63 4.26 -9.99
C ALA A 9 12.01 4.67 -8.65
N ILE A 10 11.23 5.77 -8.61
CA ILE A 10 10.51 6.21 -7.42
C ILE A 10 9.47 5.17 -7.00
N VAL A 11 8.65 4.68 -7.93
CA VAL A 11 7.64 3.65 -7.63
C VAL A 11 8.28 2.39 -7.05
N LEU A 12 9.39 1.93 -7.64
CA LEU A 12 10.11 0.75 -7.14
C LEU A 12 10.70 1.00 -5.74
N ALA A 13 11.31 2.16 -5.51
CA ALA A 13 11.86 2.52 -4.20
C ALA A 13 10.77 2.56 -3.12
N HIS A 14 9.61 3.16 -3.39
CA HIS A 14 8.47 3.17 -2.48
C HIS A 14 7.96 1.75 -2.21
N GLY A 15 7.88 0.91 -3.24
CA GLY A 15 7.51 -0.50 -3.09
C GLY A 15 8.47 -1.27 -2.19
N VAL A 16 9.77 -1.11 -2.39
CA VAL A 16 10.81 -1.77 -1.57
C VAL A 16 10.75 -1.30 -0.11
N LEU A 17 10.56 -0.01 0.13
CA LEU A 17 10.46 0.54 1.48
C LEU A 17 9.17 0.11 2.20
N ALA A 18 8.07 -0.01 1.48
CA ALA A 18 6.79 -0.46 2.05
C ALA A 18 6.74 -1.98 2.27
N LEU A 19 7.51 -2.76 1.51
CA LEU A 19 7.46 -4.22 1.49
C LEU A 19 7.57 -4.88 2.89
N PRO A 20 8.55 -4.53 3.75
CA PRO A 20 8.67 -5.17 5.06
C PRO A 20 7.44 -4.93 5.96
N PHE A 21 6.82 -3.77 5.85
CA PHE A 21 5.62 -3.44 6.63
C PHE A 21 4.40 -4.21 6.13
N ILE A 22 4.25 -4.31 4.80
CA ILE A 22 3.17 -5.08 4.17
C ILE A 22 3.31 -6.56 4.53
N VAL A 23 4.49 -7.15 4.34
CA VAL A 23 4.75 -8.56 4.69
C VAL A 23 4.47 -8.82 6.16
N ARG A 24 4.91 -7.92 7.05
CA ARG A 24 4.70 -8.06 8.50
C ARG A 24 3.22 -7.98 8.89
N SER A 25 2.41 -7.23 8.15
CA SER A 25 0.96 -7.15 8.38
C SER A 25 0.21 -8.36 7.82
N LEU A 26 0.66 -8.92 6.71
CA LEU A 26 0.00 -10.06 6.04
C LEU A 26 0.34 -11.41 6.68
N ARG A 27 1.57 -11.58 7.11
CA ARG A 27 2.09 -12.86 7.59
C ARG A 27 1.21 -13.53 8.65
N PRO A 28 0.77 -12.84 9.74
CA PRO A 28 -0.08 -13.47 10.76
C PRO A 28 -1.41 -13.96 10.20
N ALA A 29 -1.99 -13.25 9.22
CA ALA A 29 -3.26 -13.64 8.63
C ALA A 29 -3.15 -14.95 7.85
N PHE A 30 -2.08 -15.13 7.09
CA PHE A 30 -1.83 -16.38 6.37
C PHE A 30 -1.39 -17.52 7.29
N GLU A 31 -0.64 -17.24 8.35
CA GLU A 31 -0.23 -18.26 9.33
C GLU A 31 -1.40 -18.78 10.18
N GLN A 32 -2.42 -17.95 10.41
CA GLN A 32 -3.62 -18.33 11.17
C GLN A 32 -4.72 -18.97 10.32
N LEU A 33 -4.57 -19.02 9.00
CA LEU A 33 -5.54 -19.71 8.14
C LEU A 33 -5.55 -21.22 8.45
N ASP A 34 -6.75 -21.74 8.71
CA ASP A 34 -6.92 -23.17 8.90
C ASP A 34 -6.66 -23.90 7.57
N ARG A 35 -5.62 -24.71 7.56
CA ARG A 35 -5.20 -25.50 6.38
C ARG A 35 -6.27 -26.44 5.87
N ARG A 36 -7.25 -26.80 6.70
CA ARG A 36 -8.37 -27.67 6.32
C ARG A 36 -9.17 -27.11 5.15
N TYR A 37 -9.31 -25.79 5.05
CA TYR A 37 -10.00 -25.17 3.90
C TYR A 37 -9.25 -25.42 2.59
N VAL A 38 -7.94 -25.28 2.62
CA VAL A 38 -7.07 -25.52 1.46
C VAL A 38 -7.05 -27.00 1.08
N GLU A 39 -6.96 -27.87 2.07
CA GLU A 39 -6.97 -29.32 1.88
C GLU A 39 -8.31 -29.79 1.31
N ALA A 40 -9.42 -29.28 1.79
CA ALA A 40 -10.75 -29.57 1.25
C ALA A 40 -10.88 -29.13 -0.22
N ALA A 41 -10.47 -27.92 -0.57
CA ALA A 41 -10.48 -27.45 -1.95
C ALA A 41 -9.63 -28.35 -2.86
N ARG A 42 -8.43 -28.74 -2.41
CA ARG A 42 -7.54 -29.64 -3.15
C ARG A 42 -8.10 -31.05 -3.29
N SER A 43 -8.79 -31.55 -2.28
CA SER A 43 -9.47 -32.85 -2.34
C SER A 43 -10.61 -32.86 -3.36
N LEU A 44 -11.20 -31.70 -3.63
CA LEU A 44 -12.21 -31.50 -4.67
C LEU A 44 -11.59 -31.25 -6.07
N GLY A 45 -10.26 -31.35 -6.20
CA GLY A 45 -9.57 -31.25 -7.48
C GLY A 45 -8.98 -29.85 -7.78
N ALA A 46 -9.07 -28.88 -6.87
CA ALA A 46 -8.48 -27.57 -7.07
C ALA A 46 -6.94 -27.66 -7.17
N SER A 47 -6.37 -26.99 -8.15
CA SER A 47 -4.94 -26.77 -8.27
C SER A 47 -4.44 -25.88 -7.12
N ARG A 48 -3.13 -25.77 -6.95
CA ARG A 48 -2.54 -24.92 -5.92
C ARG A 48 -2.89 -23.44 -6.12
N SER A 49 -2.93 -22.98 -7.35
CA SER A 49 -3.31 -21.59 -7.69
C SER A 49 -4.78 -21.33 -7.42
N GLU A 50 -5.69 -22.23 -7.80
CA GLU A 50 -7.12 -22.12 -7.52
C GLU A 50 -7.37 -22.10 -6.00
N ALA A 51 -6.77 -23.00 -5.24
CA ALA A 51 -6.87 -23.00 -3.78
C ALA A 51 -6.37 -21.68 -3.16
N PHE A 52 -5.30 -21.08 -3.71
CA PHE A 52 -4.81 -19.80 -3.24
C PHE A 52 -5.80 -18.65 -3.56
N PHE A 53 -6.24 -18.51 -4.80
CA PHE A 53 -7.08 -17.38 -5.22
C PHE A 53 -8.54 -17.51 -4.75
N ASP A 54 -9.07 -18.74 -4.66
CA ASP A 54 -10.49 -18.96 -4.33
C ASP A 54 -10.72 -19.21 -2.83
N VAL A 55 -9.67 -19.56 -2.06
CA VAL A 55 -9.79 -19.87 -0.63
C VAL A 55 -8.89 -18.98 0.24
N GLU A 56 -7.55 -19.07 0.07
CA GLU A 56 -6.62 -18.39 0.98
C GLU A 56 -6.74 -16.87 0.87
N LEU A 57 -6.69 -16.34 -0.34
CA LEU A 57 -6.71 -14.89 -0.57
C LEU A 57 -8.03 -14.23 -0.11
N PRO A 58 -9.23 -14.77 -0.39
CA PRO A 58 -10.47 -14.23 0.15
C PRO A 58 -10.54 -14.26 1.67
N LEU A 59 -10.04 -15.31 2.32
CA LEU A 59 -10.00 -15.39 3.78
C LEU A 59 -8.99 -14.40 4.39
N ALA A 60 -7.89 -14.10 3.70
CA ALA A 60 -6.89 -13.13 4.11
C ALA A 60 -7.21 -11.68 3.66
N LEU A 61 -8.32 -11.45 2.96
CA LEU A 61 -8.61 -10.17 2.29
C LEU A 61 -8.55 -8.96 3.23
N ALA A 62 -9.03 -9.10 4.48
CA ALA A 62 -8.94 -8.03 5.47
C ALA A 62 -7.49 -7.59 5.71
N ALA A 63 -6.60 -8.55 5.90
CA ALA A 63 -5.17 -8.28 6.11
C ALA A 63 -4.52 -7.68 4.85
N VAL A 64 -4.92 -8.16 3.66
CA VAL A 64 -4.45 -7.60 2.38
C VAL A 64 -4.82 -6.12 2.27
N LEU A 65 -6.06 -5.76 2.60
CA LEU A 65 -6.53 -4.38 2.57
C LEU A 65 -5.81 -3.51 3.61
N VAL A 66 -5.56 -4.02 4.81
CA VAL A 66 -4.76 -3.33 5.83
C VAL A 66 -3.33 -3.14 5.35
N GLY A 67 -2.71 -4.17 4.79
CA GLY A 67 -1.36 -4.08 4.22
C GLY A 67 -1.27 -3.06 3.09
N ALA A 68 -2.26 -3.02 2.20
CA ALA A 68 -2.34 -2.05 1.11
C ALA A 68 -2.51 -0.61 1.65
N ALA A 69 -3.33 -0.42 2.69
CA ALA A 69 -3.50 0.88 3.34
C ALA A 69 -2.21 1.38 3.98
N LEU A 70 -1.48 0.50 4.67
CA LEU A 70 -0.17 0.81 5.24
C LEU A 70 0.84 1.17 4.16
N GLY A 71 0.95 0.35 3.10
CA GLY A 71 1.85 0.61 1.98
C GLY A 71 1.56 1.93 1.29
N PHE A 72 0.30 2.25 1.05
CA PHE A 72 -0.12 3.54 0.50
C PHE A 72 0.25 4.71 1.43
N SER A 73 -0.04 4.59 2.73
CA SER A 73 0.26 5.64 3.71
C SER A 73 1.76 5.93 3.79
N LEU A 74 2.59 4.87 3.79
CA LEU A 74 4.04 4.99 3.75
C LEU A 74 4.51 5.66 2.46
N SER A 75 3.95 5.28 1.31
CA SER A 75 4.29 5.85 0.01
C SER A 75 3.94 7.33 -0.09
N VAL A 76 2.78 7.76 0.42
CA VAL A 76 2.36 9.17 0.40
C VAL A 76 3.29 10.06 1.23
N THR A 77 3.87 9.52 2.31
CA THR A 77 4.74 10.28 3.23
C THR A 77 6.23 10.12 2.94
N GLU A 78 6.60 9.22 1.99
CA GLU A 78 8.00 8.94 1.69
C GLU A 78 8.65 10.11 0.95
N MET A 79 9.70 10.66 1.56
CA MET A 79 10.45 11.77 1.01
C MET A 79 11.92 11.43 0.73
N SER A 80 12.50 10.56 1.54
CA SER A 80 13.96 10.31 1.52
C SER A 80 14.43 9.70 0.21
N ALA A 81 13.81 8.62 -0.21
CA ALA A 81 14.12 7.98 -1.49
C ALA A 81 13.74 8.90 -2.66
N THR A 82 12.63 9.62 -2.54
CA THR A 82 12.17 10.52 -3.59
C THR A 82 13.15 11.67 -3.81
N ILE A 83 13.69 12.30 -2.76
CA ILE A 83 14.71 13.36 -2.89
C ILE A 83 15.96 12.84 -3.61
N MET A 84 16.41 11.63 -3.29
CA MET A 84 17.60 11.04 -3.92
C MET A 84 17.40 10.72 -5.41
N LEU A 85 16.18 10.40 -5.80
CA LEU A 85 15.82 10.01 -7.16
C LEU A 85 15.17 11.14 -7.97
N ALA A 86 14.78 12.22 -7.31
CA ALA A 86 14.09 13.35 -7.94
C ALA A 86 14.98 14.02 -9.00
N ARG A 87 14.35 14.39 -10.10
CA ARG A 87 14.94 15.21 -11.16
C ARG A 87 14.10 16.48 -11.33
N PRO A 88 14.66 17.55 -11.95
CA PRO A 88 13.89 18.74 -12.26
C PRO A 88 12.57 18.41 -12.96
N GLY A 89 11.47 18.93 -12.46
CA GLY A 89 10.13 18.69 -12.99
C GLY A 89 9.38 17.48 -12.41
N LEU A 90 10.01 16.68 -11.54
CA LEU A 90 9.35 15.56 -10.86
C LEU A 90 9.18 15.88 -9.37
N ASN A 91 8.01 16.33 -8.99
CA ASN A 91 7.67 16.68 -7.60
C ASN A 91 6.60 15.74 -7.04
N THR A 92 6.87 15.21 -5.84
CA THR A 92 5.86 14.54 -5.02
C THR A 92 5.29 15.51 -3.99
N LEU A 93 4.18 15.16 -3.33
CA LEU A 93 3.58 16.00 -2.29
C LEU A 93 4.56 16.32 -1.15
N PRO A 94 5.34 15.35 -0.60
CA PRO A 94 6.34 15.64 0.43
C PRO A 94 7.43 16.61 -0.04
N ILE A 95 7.91 16.47 -1.27
CA ILE A 95 8.92 17.39 -1.83
C ILE A 95 8.34 18.79 -1.99
N SER A 96 7.12 18.91 -2.52
CA SER A 96 6.43 20.20 -2.66
C SER A 96 6.22 20.87 -1.30
N LEU A 97 5.80 20.09 -0.29
CA LEU A 97 5.71 20.57 1.10
C LEU A 97 7.05 21.15 1.60
N TYR A 98 8.12 20.40 1.44
CA TYR A 98 9.45 20.80 1.84
C TYR A 98 9.93 22.08 1.13
N GLN A 99 9.73 22.17 -0.19
CA GLN A 99 10.09 23.35 -0.99
C GLN A 99 9.34 24.60 -0.53
N HIS A 100 8.03 24.49 -0.24
CA HIS A 100 7.24 25.59 0.27
C HIS A 100 7.66 26.02 1.68
N LEU A 101 8.01 25.06 2.56
CA LEU A 101 8.58 25.37 3.88
C LEU A 101 9.91 26.10 3.77
N ALA A 102 10.82 25.63 2.90
CA ALA A 102 12.12 26.26 2.66
C ALA A 102 11.97 27.70 2.11
N ALA A 103 10.98 27.92 1.25
CA ALA A 103 10.63 29.24 0.71
C ALA A 103 9.81 30.11 1.69
N ARG A 104 9.57 29.68 2.93
CA ARG A 104 8.72 30.34 3.94
C ARG A 104 7.28 30.59 3.46
N ASN A 105 6.80 29.86 2.48
CA ASN A 105 5.42 29.90 2.02
C ASN A 105 4.56 28.94 2.86
N PHE A 106 4.27 29.31 4.09
CA PHE A 106 3.56 28.47 5.04
C PHE A 106 2.13 28.14 4.61
N SER A 107 1.47 29.04 3.88
CA SER A 107 0.11 28.80 3.35
C SER A 107 0.10 27.62 2.38
N ALA A 108 0.99 27.62 1.39
CA ALA A 108 1.09 26.52 0.44
C ALA A 108 1.58 25.22 1.10
N ALA A 109 2.54 25.32 2.03
CA ALA A 109 3.02 24.17 2.80
C ALA A 109 1.88 23.51 3.59
N SER A 110 1.05 24.32 4.28
CA SER A 110 -0.11 23.83 5.02
C SER A 110 -1.13 23.15 4.11
N ALA A 111 -1.37 23.70 2.92
CA ALA A 111 -2.26 23.06 1.93
C ALA A 111 -1.73 21.68 1.50
N MET A 112 -0.42 21.56 1.24
CA MET A 112 0.19 20.26 0.89
C MET A 112 0.08 19.25 2.04
N ALA A 113 0.32 19.68 3.29
CA ALA A 113 0.16 18.85 4.46
C ALA A 113 -1.28 18.34 4.62
N VAL A 114 -2.27 19.22 4.46
CA VAL A 114 -3.69 18.86 4.51
C VAL A 114 -4.03 17.85 3.41
N LEU A 115 -3.55 18.06 2.19
CA LEU A 115 -3.75 17.09 1.10
C LEU A 115 -3.18 15.71 1.44
N MET A 116 -1.97 15.63 2.01
CA MET A 116 -1.37 14.36 2.41
C MET A 116 -2.22 13.66 3.48
N VAL A 117 -2.71 14.38 4.47
CA VAL A 117 -3.61 13.84 5.50
C VAL A 117 -4.91 13.35 4.88
N LEU A 118 -5.52 14.13 3.98
CA LEU A 118 -6.78 13.76 3.33
C LEU A 118 -6.62 12.52 2.45
N PHE A 119 -5.55 12.42 1.66
CA PHE A 119 -5.29 11.23 0.83
C PHE A 119 -5.07 9.98 1.68
N THR A 120 -4.29 10.09 2.76
CA THR A 120 -4.05 8.97 3.67
C THR A 120 -5.34 8.55 4.37
N ALA A 121 -6.10 9.52 4.91
CA ALA A 121 -7.38 9.24 5.57
C ALA A 121 -8.39 8.63 4.60
N ALA A 122 -8.49 9.15 3.37
CA ALA A 122 -9.40 8.62 2.36
C ALA A 122 -9.04 7.17 1.98
N ALA A 123 -7.75 6.86 1.84
CA ALA A 123 -7.30 5.49 1.57
C ALA A 123 -7.64 4.54 2.72
N LEU A 124 -7.33 4.92 3.97
CA LEU A 124 -7.66 4.11 5.15
C LEU A 124 -9.16 3.86 5.28
N VAL A 125 -9.98 4.91 5.19
CA VAL A 125 -11.45 4.80 5.28
C VAL A 125 -12.01 4.01 4.10
N GLY A 126 -11.49 4.22 2.90
CA GLY A 126 -11.92 3.49 1.70
C GLY A 126 -11.64 2.00 1.83
N MET A 127 -10.46 1.62 2.29
CA MET A 127 -10.08 0.21 2.48
C MET A 127 -10.84 -0.44 3.64
N ASP A 128 -11.07 0.28 4.76
CA ASP A 128 -11.91 -0.22 5.85
C ASP A 128 -13.36 -0.47 5.39
N ARG A 129 -13.95 0.47 4.64
CA ARG A 129 -15.29 0.28 4.07
C ARG A 129 -15.35 -0.88 3.09
N LEU A 130 -14.33 -1.06 2.28
CA LEU A 130 -14.24 -2.18 1.34
C LEU A 130 -14.13 -3.50 2.11
N ALA A 131 -13.27 -3.57 3.12
CA ALA A 131 -13.15 -4.74 3.98
C ALA A 131 -14.48 -5.12 4.63
N ARG A 132 -15.20 -4.15 5.21
CA ARG A 132 -16.53 -4.40 5.82
C ARG A 132 -17.58 -4.89 4.83
N ARG A 133 -17.56 -4.41 3.58
CA ARG A 133 -18.49 -4.87 2.54
C ARG A 133 -18.26 -6.33 2.16
N TRP A 134 -17.01 -6.76 2.12
CA TRP A 134 -16.65 -8.14 1.72
C TRP A 134 -16.69 -9.12 2.90
N LEU A 135 -16.43 -8.66 4.12
CA LEU A 135 -16.31 -9.47 5.34
C LEU A 135 -17.49 -9.30 6.29
N GLY A 136 -18.44 -8.41 5.96
CA GLY A 136 -19.66 -8.23 6.75
C GLY A 136 -20.47 -9.54 6.85
N PRO A 137 -21.25 -9.71 7.89
CA PRO A 137 -22.00 -10.93 8.12
C PRO A 137 -22.90 -11.23 6.92
N ARG A 138 -22.68 -12.40 6.31
CA ARG A 138 -23.62 -13.05 5.38
C ARG A 138 -24.70 -13.72 6.15
#